data_bcc295ccce727ea0c169019f89aed0c0
#
_entry.id   bcc295ccce727ea0c169019f89aed0c0
#
_cell.length_a   1.000
_cell.length_b   1.000
_cell.length_c   1.000
_cell.angle_alpha   90.00
_cell.angle_beta   90.00
_cell.angle_gamma   90.00
#
_symmetry.space_group_name_H-M   'P 1'
#
loop_
_entity.id
_entity.type
_entity.pdbx_description
1 polymer ?
#
loop_
_entity_poly.entity_id
_entity_poly.type
_entity_poly.pdbx_seq_one_letter_code
_entity_poly.pdbx_strand_id
1 'polypeptide(L)'
;MTIKITVADRVQFSVRGTMAGETGAQEAFDFRLTAKRLNEQGLQAALSQADRNVMDFLCDVVTGWKGVLDDQGNEVPYSTEALRQLCGNCHGVGPMAFEAYLDSVKAKAKN
;
A
#
# COMPACT_ATOMS: atom_id res chain seq x y z
N MET A 1 -14.29 22.95 -16.12
CA MET A 1 -13.98 21.81 -15.26
C MET A 1 -14.04 22.22 -13.80
N THR A 2 -14.48 21.35 -12.95
CA THR A 2 -14.71 21.67 -11.53
C THR A 2 -14.01 20.63 -10.63
N ILE A 3 -13.96 20.95 -9.33
CA ILE A 3 -13.46 20.04 -8.32
C ILE A 3 -14.40 20.08 -7.11
N LYS A 4 -14.58 18.94 -6.46
CA LYS A 4 -15.35 18.87 -5.23
C LYS A 4 -14.43 19.12 -4.04
N ILE A 5 -14.94 19.83 -3.04
CA ILE A 5 -14.17 20.13 -1.82
C ILE A 5 -13.98 18.89 -0.95
N THR A 6 -14.86 17.90 -1.11
CA THR A 6 -14.76 16.63 -0.35
C THR A 6 -14.28 15.51 -1.24
N VAL A 7 -13.56 14.56 -0.64
CA VAL A 7 -13.03 13.38 -1.31
C VAL A 7 -13.51 12.13 -0.57
N ALA A 8 -13.38 10.98 -1.21
CA ALA A 8 -13.72 9.72 -0.56
C ALA A 8 -12.81 9.45 0.65
N ASP A 9 -13.36 8.79 1.66
CA ASP A 9 -12.63 8.47 2.90
C ASP A 9 -11.53 7.43 2.70
N ARG A 10 -11.61 6.67 1.62
CA ARG A 10 -10.69 5.58 1.34
C ARG A 10 -10.18 5.68 -0.08
N VAL A 11 -9.03 5.09 -0.29
CA VAL A 11 -8.40 5.02 -1.60
C VAL A 11 -7.97 3.58 -1.85
N GLN A 12 -8.12 3.12 -3.09
CA GLN A 12 -7.59 1.83 -3.54
C GLN A 12 -6.45 2.09 -4.50
N PHE A 13 -5.41 1.29 -4.38
CA PHE A 13 -4.26 1.41 -5.26
C PHE A 13 -3.60 0.06 -5.46
N SER A 14 -2.92 -0.08 -6.59
CA SER A 14 -2.21 -1.31 -6.94
C SER A 14 -0.76 -1.22 -6.53
N VAL A 15 -0.22 -2.33 -6.04
CA VAL A 15 1.22 -2.50 -5.80
C VAL A 15 1.70 -3.53 -6.82
N ARG A 16 2.56 -3.09 -7.73
CA ARG A 16 3.03 -3.91 -8.85
C ARG A 16 4.54 -3.93 -8.89
N GLY A 17 5.09 -5.09 -9.18
CA GLY A 17 6.53 -5.22 -9.30
C GLY A 17 6.92 -6.62 -9.69
N THR A 18 8.18 -6.94 -9.49
CA THR A 18 8.71 -8.27 -9.70
C THR A 18 9.55 -8.69 -8.51
N MET A 19 9.59 -9.99 -8.27
CA MET A 19 10.43 -10.61 -7.25
C MET A 19 11.10 -11.83 -7.83
N ALA A 20 12.30 -12.15 -7.35
CA ALA A 20 12.93 -13.39 -7.72
C ALA A 20 12.14 -14.58 -7.18
N GLY A 21 11.79 -15.50 -8.06
CA GLY A 21 11.18 -16.77 -7.66
C GLY A 21 12.20 -17.78 -7.24
N GLU A 22 11.75 -19.00 -7.02
CA GLU A 22 12.58 -20.10 -6.52
C GLU A 22 13.77 -20.39 -7.43
N THR A 23 13.60 -20.21 -8.75
CA THR A 23 14.65 -20.45 -9.73
C THR A 23 15.54 -19.23 -9.99
N GLY A 24 15.29 -18.12 -9.33
CA GLY A 24 15.98 -16.86 -9.58
C GLY A 24 15.38 -15.99 -10.68
N ALA A 25 14.44 -16.53 -11.45
CA ALA A 25 13.77 -15.75 -12.49
C ALA A 25 12.83 -14.72 -11.83
N GLN A 26 12.73 -13.55 -12.45
CA GLN A 26 11.84 -12.51 -11.96
C GLN A 26 10.38 -12.87 -12.25
N GLU A 27 9.56 -12.85 -11.22
CA GLU A 27 8.13 -13.13 -11.32
C GLU A 27 7.34 -11.87 -11.00
N ALA A 28 6.39 -11.53 -11.87
CA ALA A 28 5.56 -10.34 -11.69
C ALA A 28 4.53 -10.58 -10.58
N PHE A 29 4.28 -9.54 -9.79
CA PHE A 29 3.18 -9.54 -8.84
C PHE A 29 2.34 -8.28 -9.00
N ASP A 30 1.08 -8.38 -8.63
CA ASP A 30 0.13 -7.28 -8.68
C ASP A 30 -0.94 -7.57 -7.64
N PHE A 31 -1.07 -6.72 -6.64
CA PHE A 31 -2.14 -6.83 -5.67
C PHE A 31 -2.66 -5.43 -5.35
N ARG A 32 -3.82 -5.39 -4.73
CA ARG A 32 -4.51 -4.14 -4.45
C ARG A 32 -4.65 -3.92 -2.95
N LEU A 33 -4.41 -2.69 -2.52
CA LEU A 33 -4.63 -2.28 -1.14
C LEU A 33 -5.75 -1.26 -1.07
N THR A 34 -6.53 -1.34 0.00
CA THR A 34 -7.51 -0.33 0.37
C THR A 34 -7.02 0.34 1.64
N ALA A 35 -6.99 1.65 1.66
CA ALA A 35 -6.44 2.41 2.77
C ALA A 35 -7.29 3.63 3.08
N LYS A 36 -7.19 4.13 4.31
CA LYS A 36 -7.77 5.40 4.70
C LYS A 36 -7.09 6.52 3.94
N ARG A 37 -7.86 7.47 3.48
CA ARG A 37 -7.32 8.66 2.81
C ARG A 37 -7.07 9.73 3.85
N LEU A 38 -5.81 10.01 4.14
CA LEU A 38 -5.43 11.09 5.05
C LEU A 38 -5.54 12.42 4.32
N ASN A 39 -5.98 13.46 5.02
CA ASN A 39 -5.91 14.81 4.48
C ASN A 39 -4.46 15.30 4.53
N GLU A 40 -4.21 16.47 3.95
CA GLU A 40 -2.86 17.04 3.87
C GLU A 40 -2.21 17.14 5.24
N GLN A 41 -2.95 17.65 6.21
CA GLN A 41 -2.46 17.86 7.56
C GLN A 41 -2.15 16.53 8.27
N GLY A 42 -3.04 15.54 8.13
CA GLY A 42 -2.85 14.22 8.70
C GLY A 42 -1.66 13.49 8.07
N LEU A 43 -1.48 13.64 6.77
CA LEU A 43 -0.35 13.04 6.06
C LEU A 43 0.97 13.65 6.52
N GLN A 44 1.04 14.97 6.60
CA GLN A 44 2.25 15.66 7.09
C GLN A 44 2.58 15.26 8.51
N ALA A 45 1.58 15.19 9.38
CA ALA A 45 1.78 14.77 10.77
C ALA A 45 2.35 13.35 10.85
N ALA A 46 1.81 12.43 10.05
CA ALA A 46 2.29 11.06 10.01
C ALA A 46 3.74 10.97 9.50
N LEU A 47 4.07 11.74 8.46
CA LEU A 47 5.39 11.71 7.86
C LEU A 47 6.47 12.39 8.72
N SER A 48 6.08 13.27 9.62
CA SER A 48 7.04 14.00 10.45
C SER A 48 7.43 13.25 11.73
N GLN A 49 6.85 12.10 12.00
CA GLN A 49 7.19 11.31 13.18
C GLN A 49 8.52 10.57 12.96
N ALA A 50 9.55 10.98 13.64
CA ALA A 50 10.92 10.50 13.44
C ALA A 50 11.08 9.01 13.73
N ASP A 51 10.31 8.49 14.70
CA ASP A 51 10.41 7.08 15.12
C ASP A 51 9.56 6.15 14.29
N ARG A 52 8.79 6.70 13.37
CA ARG A 52 7.81 5.92 12.64
C ARG A 52 8.41 5.34 11.36
N ASN A 53 8.32 4.03 11.19
CA ASN A 53 8.76 3.38 9.97
C ASN A 53 7.59 3.19 9.01
N VAL A 54 7.92 2.77 7.78
CA VAL A 54 6.94 2.55 6.72
C VAL A 54 5.90 1.51 7.14
N MET A 55 6.34 0.44 7.82
CA MET A 55 5.44 -0.63 8.24
C MET A 55 4.37 -0.13 9.22
N ASP A 56 4.79 0.67 10.19
CA ASP A 56 3.86 1.24 11.17
C ASP A 56 2.84 2.16 10.49
N PHE A 57 3.31 2.96 9.54
CA PHE A 57 2.43 3.83 8.76
C PHE A 57 1.39 3.02 7.98
N LEU A 58 1.85 1.98 7.28
CA LEU A 58 0.94 1.13 6.50
C LEU A 58 -0.08 0.42 7.37
N CYS A 59 0.34 -0.07 8.54
CA CYS A 59 -0.58 -0.72 9.48
C CYS A 59 -1.68 0.22 9.96
N ASP A 60 -1.39 1.51 10.05
CA ASP A 60 -2.37 2.50 10.49
C ASP A 60 -3.38 2.86 9.40
N VAL A 61 -2.97 2.89 8.14
CA VAL A 61 -3.84 3.37 7.07
C VAL A 61 -4.49 2.27 6.25
N VAL A 62 -3.83 1.13 6.07
CA VAL A 62 -4.39 0.04 5.24
C VAL A 62 -5.51 -0.66 5.98
N THR A 63 -6.64 -0.85 5.31
CA THR A 63 -7.84 -1.47 5.88
C THR A 63 -8.25 -2.77 5.19
N GLY A 64 -7.66 -3.08 4.04
CA GLY A 64 -8.01 -4.29 3.32
C GLY A 64 -7.12 -4.50 2.12
N TRP A 65 -7.22 -5.67 1.51
CA TRP A 65 -6.48 -5.98 0.30
C TRP A 65 -7.21 -6.99 -0.58
N LYS A 66 -6.70 -7.13 -1.82
CA LYS A 66 -7.11 -8.15 -2.77
C LYS A 66 -5.90 -8.65 -3.53
N GLY A 67 -5.91 -9.92 -3.87
CA GLY A 67 -4.84 -10.50 -4.68
C GLY A 67 -3.65 -11.00 -3.88
N VAL A 68 -3.77 -11.13 -2.57
CA VAL A 68 -2.73 -11.72 -1.71
C VAL A 68 -3.10 -13.18 -1.44
N LEU A 69 -2.26 -14.08 -1.89
CA LEU A 69 -2.52 -15.52 -1.86
C LEU A 69 -1.49 -16.23 -0.99
N ASP A 70 -1.90 -17.36 -0.43
CA ASP A 70 -0.97 -18.25 0.25
C ASP A 70 -0.28 -19.17 -0.77
N ASP A 71 0.57 -20.08 -0.29
CA ASP A 71 1.32 -21.01 -1.12
C ASP A 71 0.46 -22.03 -1.84
N GLN A 72 -0.82 -22.16 -1.44
CA GLN A 72 -1.77 -23.05 -2.08
C GLN A 72 -2.71 -22.33 -3.04
N GLY A 73 -2.50 -21.03 -3.24
CA GLY A 73 -3.31 -20.23 -4.15
C GLY A 73 -4.61 -19.72 -3.56
N ASN A 74 -4.81 -19.86 -2.25
CA ASN A 74 -6.00 -19.36 -1.57
C ASN A 74 -5.82 -17.92 -1.12
N GLU A 75 -6.88 -17.12 -1.20
CA GLU A 75 -6.83 -15.75 -0.73
C GLU A 75 -6.61 -15.69 0.78
N VAL A 76 -5.69 -14.83 1.20
CA VAL A 76 -5.40 -14.58 2.62
C VAL A 76 -6.28 -13.43 3.09
N PRO A 77 -7.10 -13.63 4.14
CA PRO A 77 -7.88 -12.53 4.71
C PRO A 77 -6.96 -11.42 5.24
N TYR A 78 -7.36 -10.17 5.05
CA TYR A 78 -6.56 -9.06 5.52
C TYR A 78 -6.51 -9.01 7.04
N SER A 79 -5.33 -8.76 7.58
CA SER A 79 -5.10 -8.36 8.97
C SER A 79 -3.78 -7.59 9.02
N THR A 80 -3.57 -6.83 10.08
CA THR A 80 -2.29 -6.12 10.24
C THR A 80 -1.15 -7.12 10.38
N GLU A 81 -1.40 -8.26 11.02
CA GLU A 81 -0.38 -9.31 11.13
C GLU A 81 -0.03 -9.90 9.77
N ALA A 82 -1.03 -10.13 8.91
CA ALA A 82 -0.80 -10.63 7.57
C ALA A 82 -0.04 -9.60 6.72
N LEU A 83 -0.34 -8.32 6.88
CA LEU A 83 0.37 -7.25 6.20
C LEU A 83 1.85 -7.21 6.63
N ARG A 84 2.11 -7.33 7.93
CA ARG A 84 3.48 -7.38 8.44
C ARG A 84 4.22 -8.62 7.90
N GLN A 85 3.54 -9.73 7.83
CA GLN A 85 4.11 -10.97 7.29
C GLN A 85 4.46 -10.82 5.81
N LEU A 86 3.56 -10.24 5.02
CA LEU A 86 3.80 -10.01 3.60
C LEU A 86 5.03 -9.13 3.39
N CYS A 87 5.09 -8.00 4.08
CA CYS A 87 6.20 -7.06 3.93
C CYS A 87 7.51 -7.62 4.50
N GLY A 88 7.43 -8.48 5.51
CA GLY A 88 8.61 -9.14 6.07
C GLY A 88 9.18 -10.21 5.16
N ASN A 89 8.32 -10.93 4.44
CA ASN A 89 8.74 -11.99 3.53
C ASN A 89 9.13 -11.47 2.16
N CYS A 90 8.54 -10.35 1.74
CA CYS A 90 8.74 -9.79 0.40
C CYS A 90 9.45 -8.45 0.52
N HIS A 91 10.77 -8.49 0.53
CA HIS A 91 11.59 -7.29 0.70
C HIS A 91 11.30 -6.26 -0.39
N GLY A 92 11.12 -5.03 0.00
CA GLY A 92 10.83 -3.93 -0.92
C GLY A 92 9.35 -3.67 -1.14
N VAL A 93 8.47 -4.59 -0.79
CA VAL A 93 7.02 -4.40 -0.97
C VAL A 93 6.49 -3.29 -0.06
N GLY A 94 6.99 -3.20 1.19
CA GLY A 94 6.57 -2.14 2.11
C GLY A 94 6.82 -0.74 1.54
N PRO A 95 8.06 -0.41 1.17
CA PRO A 95 8.34 0.88 0.52
C PRO A 95 7.56 1.11 -0.76
N MET A 96 7.37 0.08 -1.59
CA MET A 96 6.58 0.20 -2.82
C MET A 96 5.12 0.54 -2.51
N ALA A 97 4.54 -0.11 -1.51
CA ALA A 97 3.18 0.16 -1.08
C ALA A 97 3.04 1.59 -0.53
N PHE A 98 4.03 2.04 0.22
CA PHE A 98 4.06 3.41 0.75
C PHE A 98 4.07 4.44 -0.39
N GLU A 99 4.94 4.26 -1.37
CA GLU A 99 5.01 5.15 -2.53
C GLU A 99 3.71 5.14 -3.33
N ALA A 100 3.14 3.96 -3.54
CA ALA A 100 1.86 3.83 -4.25
C ALA A 100 0.74 4.54 -3.50
N TYR A 101 0.73 4.47 -2.16
CA TYR A 101 -0.22 5.20 -1.34
C TYR A 101 -0.07 6.71 -1.55
N LEU A 102 1.15 7.23 -1.41
CA LEU A 102 1.41 8.66 -1.58
C LEU A 102 0.98 9.14 -2.97
N ASP A 103 1.29 8.36 -3.98
CA ASP A 103 0.92 8.69 -5.35
C ASP A 103 -0.61 8.70 -5.54
N SER A 104 -1.31 7.78 -4.87
CA SER A 104 -2.75 7.65 -5.03
C SER A 104 -3.56 8.75 -4.35
N VAL A 105 -3.02 9.35 -3.27
CA VAL A 105 -3.76 10.38 -2.51
C VAL A 105 -3.47 11.79 -2.97
N LYS A 106 -2.40 12.02 -3.73
CA LYS A 106 -2.06 13.37 -4.18
C LYS A 106 -2.69 13.68 -5.53
N ALA A 107 -3.06 14.93 -5.71
CA ALA A 107 -3.51 15.41 -7.01
C ALA A 107 -2.32 15.53 -7.97
N LYS A 108 -2.57 15.33 -9.25
CA LYS A 108 -1.56 15.42 -10.29
C LYS A 108 -1.96 16.46 -11.30
N ALA A 109 -0.96 17.16 -11.83
CA ALA A 109 -1.19 18.10 -12.91
C ALA A 109 -1.64 17.33 -14.16
N LYS A 110 -2.60 17.88 -14.88
CA LYS A 110 -3.06 17.32 -16.13
C LYS A 110 -2.13 17.78 -17.24
N ASN A 111 -1.65 16.85 -18.01
CA ASN A 111 -0.79 17.13 -19.17
C ASN A 111 -1.60 17.18 -20.44
#